data_e224ef5da173a9177038d843d0ad7fda
#
_entry.id   e224ef5da173a9177038d843d0ad7fda
#
_cell.length_a   1.000
_cell.length_b   1.000
_cell.length_c   1.000
_cell.angle_alpha   90.00
_cell.angle_beta   90.00
_cell.angle_gamma   90.00
#
_symmetry.space_group_name_H-M   'P 1'
#
loop_
_entity.id
_entity.type
_entity.pdbx_description
1 polymer ?
#
loop_
_entity_poly.entity_id
_entity_poly.type
_entity_poly.pdbx_seq_one_letter_code
_entity_poly.pdbx_strand_id
1 'polypeptide(L)'
;MLSYSNRESKCSPATGFGIPLKSENLGMQDFLSVSQRSSLKSAHRMERDRKIGDRMKVVLLADQGESFAEIAKFLFIDEQTARRHLRDYFDNDKTGGSSGGSEGKLSQEQAARLRAILATCDVPTAQTAVEKVKGLFNIKFSISGMTHWLNRNRFSFKKSEPAPAKADPLAQAEFIDTYRCLRDDLPEGEVVLFLDATHPTMATKLGYGWSIKCERKIVATTAGRTRINVIGTLNAQTLKLVTTFLDTVNSQTLAEHFVQLRRSYPRARFSTLHIILDQGSYCVSKATRIVAARMGIKLHHLPPYSPNLNLIERAWKVMNEQVRDNVYFPNEKVFVSSIKDFFLNRWDKLSKSLTTRFADNFQAIQKPAF
;
A
#
# COMPACT_ATOMS: atom_id res chain seq x y z
N MET A 1 33.73 -7.04 -14.51
CA MET A 1 34.57 -8.20 -14.22
C MET A 1 34.91 -8.22 -12.74
N LEU A 2 34.24 -9.02 -11.95
CA LEU A 2 34.68 -9.52 -10.66
C LEU A 2 33.75 -10.72 -10.34
N SER A 3 34.32 -11.89 -10.51
CA SER A 3 33.74 -13.20 -10.30
C SER A 3 33.68 -13.51 -8.82
N TYR A 4 32.49 -13.82 -8.30
CA TYR A 4 32.34 -14.48 -6.99
C TYR A 4 32.28 -15.99 -7.20
N SER A 5 33.33 -16.67 -6.77
CA SER A 5 33.44 -18.13 -6.74
C SER A 5 32.59 -18.67 -5.58
N ASN A 6 31.61 -19.52 -5.91
CA ASN A 6 30.94 -20.40 -4.98
C ASN A 6 31.95 -21.43 -4.44
N ARG A 7 32.16 -21.42 -3.13
CA ARG A 7 32.75 -22.59 -2.41
C ARG A 7 31.58 -23.39 -1.82
N GLU A 8 31.25 -24.46 -2.51
CA GLU A 8 30.49 -25.57 -1.94
C GLU A 8 31.41 -26.34 -0.95
N SER A 9 31.10 -26.25 0.33
CA SER A 9 31.65 -27.18 1.33
C SER A 9 30.75 -28.42 1.38
N LYS A 10 31.16 -29.47 0.67
CA LYS A 10 30.61 -30.81 0.83
C LYS A 10 30.98 -31.33 2.21
N CYS A 11 30.02 -31.42 3.13
CA CYS A 11 30.09 -32.28 4.28
C CYS A 11 29.74 -33.71 3.87
N SER A 12 30.69 -34.62 3.99
CA SER A 12 30.50 -36.06 3.81
C SER A 12 29.54 -36.63 4.87
N PRO A 13 28.73 -37.65 4.55
CA PRO A 13 27.86 -38.28 5.52
C PRO A 13 28.66 -39.12 6.51
N ALA A 14 28.51 -38.82 7.78
CA ALA A 14 29.00 -39.69 8.85
C ALA A 14 28.19 -40.98 8.89
N THR A 15 28.93 -42.07 8.89
CA THR A 15 28.52 -43.45 8.96
C THR A 15 27.40 -43.73 9.96
N GLY A 16 26.41 -44.49 9.48
CA GLY A 16 25.29 -44.96 10.27
C GLY A 16 25.69 -45.78 11.48
N PHE A 17 25.28 -45.35 12.66
CA PHE A 17 25.19 -46.17 13.83
C PHE A 17 23.80 -46.79 13.89
N GLY A 18 23.71 -48.06 13.47
CA GLY A 18 22.53 -48.89 13.72
C GLY A 18 22.38 -49.15 15.21
N ILE A 19 21.45 -48.52 15.87
CA ILE A 19 21.08 -48.83 17.24
C ILE A 19 19.94 -49.86 17.19
N PRO A 20 20.06 -51.02 17.87
CA PRO A 20 19.05 -52.08 17.85
C PRO A 20 17.80 -51.63 18.63
N LEU A 21 16.69 -51.57 17.94
CA LEU A 21 15.35 -51.36 18.52
C LEU A 21 14.86 -52.66 19.19
N LYS A 22 15.40 -52.99 20.35
CA LYS A 22 14.79 -53.99 21.25
C LYS A 22 15.13 -53.65 22.68
N SER A 23 14.05 -53.42 23.41
CA SER A 23 13.80 -53.52 24.84
C SER A 23 13.45 -52.24 25.57
N GLU A 24 12.47 -52.40 26.35
CA GLU A 24 11.88 -51.49 27.35
C GLU A 24 12.95 -51.03 28.32
N ASN A 25 12.93 -49.70 28.66
CA ASN A 25 13.75 -49.10 29.71
C ASN A 25 15.29 -49.14 29.58
N LEU A 26 15.86 -48.55 28.49
CA LEU A 26 17.24 -48.09 28.55
C LEU A 26 17.24 -46.55 28.43
N GLY A 27 17.72 -45.89 29.49
CA GLY A 27 17.91 -44.45 29.54
C GLY A 27 18.81 -43.99 28.39
N MET A 28 18.19 -43.43 27.36
CA MET A 28 18.90 -42.69 26.32
C MET A 28 19.26 -41.35 26.93
N GLN A 29 20.38 -41.27 27.60
CA GLN A 29 20.88 -40.05 28.23
C GLN A 29 22.14 -39.60 27.48
N ASP A 30 22.28 -38.26 27.30
CA ASP A 30 23.44 -37.60 26.70
C ASP A 30 23.82 -38.08 25.29
N PHE A 31 22.84 -38.37 24.43
CA PHE A 31 23.08 -38.74 23.04
C PHE A 31 23.35 -37.53 22.11
N LEU A 32 22.99 -36.31 22.54
CA LEU A 32 23.27 -35.08 21.81
C LEU A 32 24.67 -34.53 22.21
N SER A 33 25.43 -34.10 21.22
CA SER A 33 26.63 -33.29 21.50
C SER A 33 26.25 -31.93 22.10
N VAL A 34 27.22 -31.29 22.78
CA VAL A 34 27.01 -29.95 23.37
C VAL A 34 26.55 -28.94 22.33
N SER A 35 27.12 -29.01 21.11
CA SER A 35 26.72 -28.12 20.00
C SER A 35 25.30 -28.39 19.48
N GLN A 36 24.95 -29.67 19.32
CA GLN A 36 23.58 -30.06 18.90
C GLN A 36 22.53 -29.66 19.94
N ARG A 37 22.82 -29.89 21.21
CA ARG A 37 21.94 -29.47 22.32
C ARG A 37 21.75 -27.97 22.38
N SER A 38 22.80 -27.18 22.20
CA SER A 38 22.74 -25.72 22.15
C SER A 38 21.97 -25.23 20.93
N SER A 39 22.22 -25.77 19.76
CA SER A 39 21.54 -25.45 18.51
C SER A 39 20.03 -25.75 18.61
N LEU A 40 19.66 -26.93 19.11
CA LEU A 40 18.26 -27.33 19.27
C LEU A 40 17.49 -26.44 20.28
N LYS A 41 18.15 -26.08 21.41
CA LYS A 41 17.61 -25.13 22.38
C LYS A 41 17.40 -23.75 21.76
N SER A 42 18.32 -23.26 20.94
CA SER A 42 18.22 -21.99 20.25
C SER A 42 17.09 -22.00 19.19
N ALA A 43 17.01 -23.08 18.40
CA ALA A 43 15.93 -23.28 17.43
C ALA A 43 14.55 -23.31 18.11
N HIS A 44 14.44 -24.04 19.23
CA HIS A 44 13.19 -24.09 20.00
C HIS A 44 12.73 -22.71 20.52
N ARG A 45 13.66 -21.83 20.95
CA ARG A 45 13.32 -20.47 21.41
C ARG A 45 12.74 -19.60 20.31
N MET A 46 13.14 -19.83 19.06
CA MET A 46 12.71 -19.07 17.89
C MET A 46 11.46 -19.66 17.22
N GLU A 47 11.12 -20.93 17.54
CA GLU A 47 10.01 -21.63 16.90
C GLU A 47 8.67 -21.16 17.45
N ARG A 48 7.73 -20.87 16.54
CA ARG A 48 6.36 -20.46 16.87
C ARG A 48 5.31 -21.54 16.62
N ASP A 49 5.65 -22.54 15.82
CA ASP A 49 4.76 -23.70 15.61
C ASP A 49 4.87 -24.65 16.79
N ARG A 50 3.76 -24.78 17.53
CA ARG A 50 3.69 -25.66 18.71
C ARG A 50 4.10 -27.10 18.39
N LYS A 51 3.66 -27.64 17.23
CA LYS A 51 3.96 -29.04 16.86
C LYS A 51 5.46 -29.25 16.60
N ILE A 52 6.12 -28.27 16.02
CA ILE A 52 7.57 -28.29 15.78
C ILE A 52 8.30 -28.11 17.11
N GLY A 53 7.86 -27.17 17.94
CA GLY A 53 8.41 -26.94 19.26
C GLY A 53 8.30 -28.17 20.17
N ASP A 54 7.17 -28.88 20.14
CA ASP A 54 6.97 -30.10 20.93
C ASP A 54 7.88 -31.26 20.46
N ARG A 55 8.16 -31.39 19.15
CA ARG A 55 9.17 -32.35 18.65
C ARG A 55 10.58 -32.07 19.19
N MET A 56 10.99 -30.81 19.16
CA MET A 56 12.29 -30.41 19.71
C MET A 56 12.39 -30.68 21.21
N LYS A 57 11.29 -30.43 21.96
CA LYS A 57 11.23 -30.76 23.39
C LYS A 57 11.35 -32.26 23.66
N VAL A 58 10.67 -33.11 22.86
CA VAL A 58 10.80 -34.57 22.99
C VAL A 58 12.27 -34.99 22.88
N VAL A 59 13.00 -34.49 21.90
CA VAL A 59 14.44 -34.81 21.69
C VAL A 59 15.28 -34.32 22.87
N LEU A 60 15.06 -33.09 23.34
CA LEU A 60 15.81 -32.53 24.47
C LEU A 60 15.52 -33.22 25.79
N LEU A 61 14.27 -33.63 26.08
CA LEU A 61 13.88 -34.34 27.29
C LEU A 61 14.42 -35.78 27.27
N ALA A 62 14.34 -36.44 26.12
CA ALA A 62 14.95 -37.78 25.97
C ALA A 62 16.48 -37.76 26.19
N ASP A 63 17.16 -36.70 25.68
CA ASP A 63 18.59 -36.49 25.91
C ASP A 63 18.92 -36.23 27.40
N GLN A 64 17.98 -35.70 28.18
CA GLN A 64 18.11 -35.52 29.63
C GLN A 64 17.87 -36.83 30.42
N GLY A 65 17.44 -37.90 29.76
CA GLY A 65 17.17 -39.18 30.35
C GLY A 65 15.73 -39.37 30.84
N GLU A 66 14.83 -38.49 30.48
CA GLU A 66 13.40 -38.61 30.83
C GLU A 66 12.76 -39.80 30.10
N SER A 67 11.91 -40.55 30.79
CA SER A 67 11.18 -41.66 30.20
C SER A 67 10.09 -41.17 29.23
N PHE A 68 9.69 -42.00 28.27
CA PHE A 68 8.61 -41.62 27.35
C PHE A 68 7.26 -41.36 28.05
N ALA A 69 7.00 -42.01 29.17
CA ALA A 69 5.85 -41.76 30.01
C ALA A 69 5.89 -40.34 30.63
N GLU A 70 7.06 -39.94 31.14
CA GLU A 70 7.27 -38.59 31.68
C GLU A 70 7.20 -37.52 30.59
N ILE A 71 7.86 -37.74 29.45
CA ILE A 71 7.79 -36.85 28.29
C ILE A 71 6.35 -36.67 27.80
N ALA A 72 5.59 -37.78 27.72
CA ALA A 72 4.19 -37.74 27.32
C ALA A 72 3.34 -36.92 28.30
N LYS A 73 3.57 -37.09 29.60
CA LYS A 73 2.93 -36.34 30.68
C LYS A 73 3.26 -34.84 30.63
N PHE A 74 4.55 -34.47 30.45
CA PHE A 74 5.01 -33.08 30.40
C PHE A 74 4.48 -32.32 29.18
N LEU A 75 4.39 -32.99 28.03
CA LEU A 75 4.00 -32.37 26.78
C LEU A 75 2.51 -32.55 26.42
N PHE A 76 1.76 -33.29 27.24
CA PHE A 76 0.34 -33.66 26.98
C PHE A 76 0.15 -34.33 25.61
N ILE A 77 1.02 -35.28 25.29
CA ILE A 77 0.98 -36.15 24.10
C ILE A 77 0.93 -37.62 24.53
N ASP A 78 0.64 -38.52 23.60
CA ASP A 78 0.75 -39.95 23.89
C ASP A 78 2.22 -40.45 23.72
N GLU A 79 2.55 -41.55 24.45
CA GLU A 79 3.90 -42.09 24.40
C GLU A 79 4.34 -42.54 23.00
N GLN A 80 3.41 -43.05 22.19
CA GLN A 80 3.72 -43.47 20.82
C GLN A 80 4.11 -42.27 19.96
N THR A 81 3.47 -41.12 20.19
CA THR A 81 3.84 -39.87 19.53
C THR A 81 5.24 -39.41 19.95
N ALA A 82 5.56 -39.48 21.24
CA ALA A 82 6.93 -39.17 21.72
C ALA A 82 7.98 -40.11 21.09
N ARG A 83 7.73 -41.43 21.09
CA ARG A 83 8.62 -42.41 20.45
C ARG A 83 8.80 -42.16 18.96
N ARG A 84 7.69 -41.80 18.26
CA ARG A 84 7.76 -41.45 16.82
C ARG A 84 8.57 -40.20 16.56
N HIS A 85 8.43 -39.16 17.39
CA HIS A 85 9.19 -37.92 17.22
C HIS A 85 10.69 -38.13 17.42
N LEU A 86 11.07 -38.95 18.41
CA LEU A 86 12.46 -39.27 18.62
C LEU A 86 13.03 -40.14 17.49
N ARG A 87 12.28 -41.13 16.99
CA ARG A 87 12.66 -41.92 15.82
C ARG A 87 12.85 -41.07 14.58
N ASP A 88 11.88 -40.18 14.30
CA ASP A 88 11.95 -39.25 13.17
C ASP A 88 13.23 -38.37 13.24
N TYR A 89 13.65 -38.02 14.44
CA TYR A 89 14.91 -37.28 14.65
C TYR A 89 16.15 -38.12 14.31
N PHE A 90 16.25 -39.35 14.80
CA PHE A 90 17.38 -40.22 14.52
C PHE A 90 17.46 -40.65 13.05
N ASP A 91 16.32 -40.97 12.43
CA ASP A 91 16.31 -41.50 11.07
C ASP A 91 16.55 -40.41 10.02
N ASN A 92 16.11 -39.17 10.29
CA ASN A 92 16.03 -38.12 9.27
C ASN A 92 16.51 -36.75 9.76
N ASP A 93 17.06 -36.61 10.95
CA ASP A 93 17.39 -35.33 11.62
C ASP A 93 16.19 -34.36 11.63
N LYS A 94 14.98 -34.92 11.70
CA LYS A 94 13.73 -34.21 11.46
C LYS A 94 13.21 -33.55 12.71
N THR A 95 13.58 -32.29 12.89
CA THR A 95 12.98 -31.41 13.91
C THR A 95 11.79 -30.63 13.36
N GLY A 96 11.74 -30.39 12.05
CA GLY A 96 10.67 -29.66 11.37
C GLY A 96 9.44 -30.52 11.05
N GLY A 97 8.28 -29.89 10.97
CA GLY A 97 7.08 -30.51 10.41
C GLY A 97 7.22 -30.68 8.90
N SER A 98 7.44 -31.91 8.40
CA SER A 98 7.05 -32.17 7.03
C SER A 98 5.52 -32.35 7.03
N SER A 99 4.77 -31.26 6.97
CA SER A 99 3.46 -31.36 6.40
C SER A 99 3.71 -31.74 4.94
N GLY A 100 3.39 -32.97 4.56
CA GLY A 100 3.30 -33.39 3.19
C GLY A 100 2.31 -32.45 2.50
N GLY A 101 2.82 -31.35 1.95
CA GLY A 101 2.03 -30.44 1.15
C GLY A 101 1.56 -31.25 -0.04
N SER A 102 0.26 -31.40 -0.21
CA SER A 102 -0.31 -31.89 -1.45
C SER A 102 0.38 -31.14 -2.59
N GLU A 103 0.96 -31.89 -3.55
CA GLU A 103 1.42 -31.27 -4.79
C GLU A 103 0.28 -30.40 -5.33
N GLY A 104 0.58 -29.14 -5.61
CA GLY A 104 -0.43 -28.21 -6.09
C GLY A 104 -1.10 -28.77 -7.34
N LYS A 105 -2.40 -28.54 -7.51
CA LYS A 105 -3.14 -29.00 -8.70
C LYS A 105 -2.55 -28.55 -10.04
N LEU A 106 -1.71 -27.53 -10.03
CA LEU A 106 -1.00 -27.00 -11.21
C LEU A 106 0.47 -27.39 -11.12
N SER A 107 1.05 -27.83 -12.24
CA SER A 107 2.49 -27.95 -12.38
C SER A 107 3.17 -26.58 -12.27
N GLN A 108 4.50 -26.55 -12.06
CA GLN A 108 5.26 -25.30 -11.99
C GLN A 108 5.09 -24.47 -13.27
N GLU A 109 5.11 -25.10 -14.44
CA GLU A 109 4.92 -24.47 -15.74
C GLU A 109 3.50 -23.89 -15.89
N GLN A 110 2.48 -24.67 -15.55
CA GLN A 110 1.08 -24.22 -15.55
C GLN A 110 0.85 -23.05 -14.59
N ALA A 111 1.46 -23.10 -13.42
CA ALA A 111 1.38 -22.02 -12.43
C ALA A 111 2.06 -20.74 -12.95
N ALA A 112 3.24 -20.84 -13.56
CA ALA A 112 3.93 -19.70 -14.16
C ALA A 112 3.11 -19.08 -15.31
N ARG A 113 2.58 -19.90 -16.21
CA ARG A 113 1.71 -19.46 -17.31
C ARG A 113 0.43 -18.80 -16.80
N LEU A 114 -0.21 -19.37 -15.80
CA LEU A 114 -1.40 -18.78 -15.18
C LEU A 114 -1.09 -17.43 -14.56
N ARG A 115 0.02 -17.30 -13.83
CA ARG A 115 0.45 -16.02 -13.23
C ARG A 115 0.62 -14.94 -14.30
N ALA A 116 1.30 -15.24 -15.40
CA ALA A 116 1.50 -14.30 -16.49
C ALA A 116 0.16 -13.84 -17.09
N ILE A 117 -0.77 -14.75 -17.36
CA ILE A 117 -2.10 -14.44 -17.91
C ILE A 117 -2.91 -13.59 -16.91
N LEU A 118 -2.96 -13.98 -15.63
CA LEU A 118 -3.74 -13.23 -14.63
C LEU A 118 -3.15 -11.86 -14.32
N ALA A 119 -1.85 -11.64 -14.54
CA ALA A 119 -1.20 -10.36 -14.39
C ALA A 119 -1.59 -9.33 -15.48
N THR A 120 -1.97 -9.83 -16.67
CA THR A 120 -2.31 -8.99 -17.83
C THR A 120 -3.82 -8.91 -18.11
N CYS A 121 -4.64 -9.70 -17.41
CA CYS A 121 -6.09 -9.73 -17.59
C CYS A 121 -6.81 -9.12 -16.39
N ASP A 122 -7.97 -8.53 -16.64
CA ASP A 122 -8.90 -8.17 -15.56
C ASP A 122 -9.55 -9.44 -14.99
N VAL A 123 -9.42 -9.59 -13.66
CA VAL A 123 -9.92 -10.75 -12.91
C VAL A 123 -10.74 -10.23 -11.71
N PRO A 124 -12.00 -9.85 -11.93
CA PRO A 124 -12.80 -9.20 -10.91
C PRO A 124 -13.16 -10.11 -9.72
N THR A 125 -13.13 -11.42 -9.91
CA THR A 125 -13.47 -12.39 -8.86
C THR A 125 -12.59 -13.65 -8.91
N ALA A 126 -12.49 -14.37 -7.80
CA ALA A 126 -11.83 -15.67 -7.76
C ALA A 126 -12.57 -16.70 -8.66
N GLN A 127 -13.88 -16.56 -8.86
CA GLN A 127 -14.66 -17.37 -9.79
C GLN A 127 -14.16 -17.19 -11.24
N THR A 128 -13.91 -15.96 -11.66
CA THR A 128 -13.34 -15.67 -13.00
C THR A 128 -11.98 -16.35 -13.19
N ALA A 129 -11.14 -16.37 -12.13
CA ALA A 129 -9.87 -17.09 -12.18
C ALA A 129 -10.07 -18.62 -12.31
N VAL A 130 -11.06 -19.20 -11.62
CA VAL A 130 -11.42 -20.62 -11.72
C VAL A 130 -11.82 -20.97 -13.15
N GLU A 131 -12.66 -20.16 -13.78
CA GLU A 131 -13.10 -20.35 -15.16
C GLU A 131 -11.93 -20.29 -16.15
N LYS A 132 -11.02 -19.33 -15.99
CA LYS A 132 -9.80 -19.25 -16.80
C LYS A 132 -8.93 -20.50 -16.66
N VAL A 133 -8.70 -20.99 -15.42
CA VAL A 133 -7.92 -22.22 -15.19
C VAL A 133 -8.59 -23.43 -15.82
N LYS A 134 -9.91 -23.54 -15.68
CA LYS A 134 -10.67 -24.63 -16.32
C LYS A 134 -10.56 -24.59 -17.85
N GLY A 135 -10.66 -23.39 -18.46
CA GLY A 135 -10.51 -23.22 -19.89
C GLY A 135 -9.10 -23.50 -20.41
N LEU A 136 -8.06 -23.10 -19.67
CA LEU A 136 -6.66 -23.21 -20.08
C LEU A 136 -6.07 -24.61 -19.88
N PHE A 137 -6.41 -25.25 -18.76
CA PHE A 137 -5.73 -26.48 -18.31
C PHE A 137 -6.71 -27.64 -18.05
N ASN A 138 -8.01 -27.43 -18.16
CA ASN A 138 -9.06 -28.39 -17.78
C ASN A 138 -8.98 -28.85 -16.32
N ILE A 139 -8.43 -28.02 -15.43
CA ILE A 139 -8.29 -28.31 -14.01
C ILE A 139 -9.38 -27.60 -13.21
N LYS A 140 -10.07 -28.35 -12.35
CA LYS A 140 -11.14 -27.83 -11.49
C LYS A 140 -10.59 -27.32 -10.16
N PHE A 141 -10.86 -26.06 -9.85
CA PHE A 141 -10.63 -25.46 -8.53
C PHE A 141 -11.96 -25.15 -7.86
N SER A 142 -11.98 -25.20 -6.52
CA SER A 142 -13.00 -24.51 -5.75
C SER A 142 -12.62 -23.02 -5.65
N ILE A 143 -13.60 -22.15 -5.40
CA ILE A 143 -13.37 -20.71 -5.20
C ILE A 143 -12.37 -20.48 -4.06
N SER A 144 -12.55 -21.18 -2.92
CA SER A 144 -11.64 -21.12 -1.78
C SER A 144 -10.21 -21.56 -2.16
N GLY A 145 -10.06 -22.69 -2.87
CA GLY A 145 -8.76 -23.18 -3.34
C GLY A 145 -8.08 -22.21 -4.29
N MET A 146 -8.82 -21.55 -5.18
CA MET A 146 -8.30 -20.52 -6.06
C MET A 146 -7.91 -19.26 -5.29
N THR A 147 -8.68 -18.82 -4.31
CA THR A 147 -8.33 -17.70 -3.43
C THR A 147 -7.03 -17.96 -2.68
N HIS A 148 -6.84 -19.17 -2.14
CA HIS A 148 -5.57 -19.58 -1.52
C HIS A 148 -4.40 -19.57 -2.51
N TRP A 149 -4.62 -20.07 -3.73
CA TRP A 149 -3.60 -20.06 -4.78
C TRP A 149 -3.21 -18.64 -5.16
N LEU A 150 -4.18 -17.75 -5.38
CA LEU A 150 -3.95 -16.33 -5.69
C LEU A 150 -3.09 -15.66 -4.59
N ASN A 151 -3.46 -15.81 -3.32
CA ASN A 151 -2.73 -15.23 -2.19
C ASN A 151 -1.28 -15.76 -2.09
N ARG A 152 -1.08 -17.07 -2.25
CA ARG A 152 0.27 -17.69 -2.28
C ARG A 152 1.13 -17.17 -3.44
N ASN A 153 0.50 -16.84 -4.57
CA ASN A 153 1.17 -16.30 -5.75
C ASN A 153 1.23 -14.77 -5.77
N ARG A 154 1.09 -14.11 -4.62
CA ARG A 154 1.21 -12.66 -4.41
C ARG A 154 0.15 -11.82 -5.11
N PHE A 155 -0.99 -12.40 -5.49
CA PHE A 155 -2.17 -11.62 -5.87
C PHE A 155 -2.90 -11.16 -4.62
N SER A 156 -3.44 -9.94 -4.66
CA SER A 156 -4.30 -9.39 -3.61
C SER A 156 -5.53 -8.76 -4.24
N PHE A 157 -6.67 -8.91 -3.59
CA PHE A 157 -7.91 -8.27 -4.03
C PHE A 157 -7.84 -6.78 -3.72
N LYS A 158 -7.78 -5.94 -4.77
CA LYS A 158 -7.63 -4.48 -4.66
C LYS A 158 -8.72 -3.79 -5.47
N LYS A 159 -9.12 -2.61 -5.03
CA LYS A 159 -9.91 -1.70 -5.85
C LYS A 159 -9.00 -1.13 -6.95
N SER A 160 -9.46 -1.17 -8.19
CA SER A 160 -8.75 -0.56 -9.32
C SER A 160 -8.67 0.96 -9.12
N GLU A 161 -7.52 1.53 -9.45
CA GLU A 161 -7.31 2.97 -9.45
C GLU A 161 -7.59 3.52 -10.86
N PRO A 162 -8.32 4.63 -10.99
CA PRO A 162 -8.56 5.23 -12.28
C PRO A 162 -7.26 5.84 -12.83
N ALA A 163 -6.84 5.40 -14.00
CA ALA A 163 -5.77 6.04 -14.77
C ALA A 163 -6.38 6.70 -16.01
N PRO A 164 -6.13 7.99 -16.26
CA PRO A 164 -6.64 8.64 -17.46
C PRO A 164 -6.08 7.98 -18.71
N ALA A 165 -6.93 7.40 -19.56
CA ALA A 165 -6.53 6.66 -20.76
C ALA A 165 -5.73 7.53 -21.77
N LYS A 166 -5.93 8.86 -21.72
CA LYS A 166 -5.25 9.83 -22.59
C LYS A 166 -4.01 10.46 -21.96
N ALA A 167 -3.59 10.02 -20.76
CA ALA A 167 -2.36 10.51 -20.15
C ALA A 167 -1.13 10.06 -20.96
N ASP A 168 -0.18 10.96 -21.12
CA ASP A 168 1.11 10.69 -21.76
C ASP A 168 2.21 10.54 -20.69
N PRO A 169 2.71 9.32 -20.46
CA PRO A 169 3.76 9.09 -19.46
C PRO A 169 5.08 9.80 -19.78
N LEU A 170 5.41 10.01 -21.07
CA LEU A 170 6.64 10.71 -21.46
C LEU A 170 6.53 12.19 -21.14
N ALA A 171 5.42 12.84 -21.51
CA ALA A 171 5.17 14.23 -21.17
C ALA A 171 5.10 14.43 -19.63
N GLN A 172 4.60 13.45 -18.88
CA GLN A 172 4.62 13.49 -17.42
C GLN A 172 6.05 13.40 -16.87
N ALA A 173 6.88 12.52 -17.40
CA ALA A 173 8.27 12.38 -16.96
C ALA A 173 9.07 13.69 -17.23
N GLU A 174 8.93 14.26 -18.42
CA GLU A 174 9.55 15.54 -18.80
C GLU A 174 9.10 16.69 -17.88
N PHE A 175 7.81 16.75 -17.56
CA PHE A 175 7.30 17.73 -16.61
C PHE A 175 7.89 17.53 -15.21
N ILE A 176 8.00 16.30 -14.74
CA ILE A 176 8.58 15.98 -13.41
C ILE A 176 10.02 16.48 -13.34
N ASP A 177 10.82 16.27 -14.37
CA ASP A 177 12.20 16.73 -14.42
C ASP A 177 12.28 18.27 -14.49
N THR A 178 11.43 18.90 -15.29
CA THR A 178 11.30 20.37 -15.33
C THR A 178 10.91 20.95 -13.97
N TYR A 179 9.96 20.31 -13.28
CA TYR A 179 9.55 20.70 -11.93
C TYR A 179 10.69 20.57 -10.92
N ARG A 180 11.46 19.48 -10.97
CA ARG A 180 12.60 19.28 -10.08
C ARG A 180 13.65 20.38 -10.28
N CYS A 181 14.03 20.68 -11.51
CA CYS A 181 14.94 21.78 -11.80
C CYS A 181 14.39 23.11 -11.26
N LEU A 182 13.12 23.41 -11.53
CA LEU A 182 12.48 24.64 -11.03
C LEU A 182 12.50 24.74 -9.51
N ARG A 183 12.26 23.63 -8.81
CA ARG A 183 12.22 23.59 -7.34
C ARG A 183 13.62 23.72 -6.74
N ASP A 184 14.60 22.99 -7.30
CA ASP A 184 15.95 22.87 -6.76
C ASP A 184 16.80 24.14 -7.04
N ASP A 185 16.56 24.81 -8.16
CA ASP A 185 17.24 26.05 -8.57
C ASP A 185 16.41 27.32 -8.29
N LEU A 186 15.46 27.27 -7.37
CA LEU A 186 14.52 28.38 -7.11
C LEU A 186 15.25 29.57 -6.48
N PRO A 187 15.26 30.76 -7.11
CA PRO A 187 15.90 31.94 -6.56
C PRO A 187 15.27 32.41 -5.24
N GLU A 188 16.05 33.08 -4.42
CA GLU A 188 15.53 33.71 -3.21
C GLU A 188 14.41 34.70 -3.54
N GLY A 189 13.34 34.67 -2.76
CA GLY A 189 12.16 35.51 -3.01
C GLY A 189 11.24 34.98 -4.12
N GLU A 190 11.47 33.79 -4.68
CA GLU A 190 10.52 33.12 -5.56
C GLU A 190 9.89 31.91 -4.84
N VAL A 191 8.71 31.48 -5.29
CA VAL A 191 8.00 30.36 -4.66
C VAL A 191 7.23 29.57 -5.69
N VAL A 192 7.20 28.23 -5.52
CA VAL A 192 6.39 27.32 -6.35
C VAL A 192 5.10 26.95 -5.64
N LEU A 193 4.01 27.12 -6.35
CA LEU A 193 2.64 26.95 -5.87
C LEU A 193 1.84 26.05 -6.82
N PHE A 194 0.93 25.26 -6.29
CA PHE A 194 0.02 24.41 -7.08
C PHE A 194 -1.38 24.98 -7.00
N LEU A 195 -2.00 25.23 -8.16
CA LEU A 195 -3.34 25.79 -8.27
C LEU A 195 -4.30 24.79 -8.93
N ASP A 196 -5.51 24.74 -8.40
CA ASP A 196 -6.63 24.03 -9.00
C ASP A 196 -7.96 24.56 -8.49
N ALA A 197 -9.04 24.23 -9.19
CA ALA A 197 -10.41 24.50 -8.77
C ALA A 197 -11.16 23.22 -8.42
N THR A 198 -11.86 23.22 -7.30
CA THR A 198 -12.70 22.09 -6.90
C THR A 198 -14.16 22.50 -6.76
N HIS A 199 -15.07 21.58 -7.04
CA HIS A 199 -16.52 21.79 -7.07
C HIS A 199 -17.24 20.78 -6.17
N PRO A 200 -17.00 20.78 -4.84
CA PRO A 200 -17.70 19.86 -3.95
C PRO A 200 -19.21 20.08 -4.01
N THR A 201 -19.94 18.98 -4.07
CA THR A 201 -21.41 18.97 -4.08
C THR A 201 -21.96 18.55 -2.72
N MET A 202 -23.17 18.95 -2.39
CA MET A 202 -23.86 18.56 -1.16
C MET A 202 -24.24 17.07 -1.12
N ALA A 203 -24.22 16.39 -2.27
CA ALA A 203 -24.49 14.97 -2.34
C ALA A 203 -23.57 14.19 -1.38
N THR A 204 -24.18 13.28 -0.60
CA THR A 204 -23.44 12.47 0.36
C THR A 204 -22.41 11.60 -0.36
N LYS A 205 -21.16 11.70 0.06
CA LYS A 205 -20.07 10.89 -0.46
C LYS A 205 -19.79 9.75 0.52
N LEU A 206 -19.96 8.51 0.06
CA LEU A 206 -19.63 7.33 0.87
C LEU A 206 -18.12 7.05 0.79
N GLY A 207 -17.50 6.95 1.95
CA GLY A 207 -16.08 6.63 2.11
C GLY A 207 -15.90 5.45 3.06
N TYR A 208 -14.66 4.96 3.16
CA TYR A 208 -14.30 3.94 4.15
C TYR A 208 -14.30 4.54 5.55
N GLY A 209 -14.60 3.71 6.55
CA GLY A 209 -14.56 4.11 7.95
C GLY A 209 -14.71 2.91 8.86
N TRP A 210 -14.19 3.02 10.06
CA TRP A 210 -14.31 1.96 11.06
C TRP A 210 -15.74 1.79 11.50
N SER A 211 -16.17 0.53 11.66
CA SER A 211 -17.45 0.13 12.26
C SER A 211 -17.27 -1.18 13.03
N ILE A 212 -18.23 -1.52 13.87
CA ILE A 212 -18.21 -2.78 14.61
C ILE A 212 -18.25 -3.94 13.61
N LYS A 213 -17.42 -4.95 13.86
CA LYS A 213 -17.37 -6.15 13.02
C LYS A 213 -18.74 -6.83 12.98
N CYS A 214 -19.16 -7.26 11.79
CA CYS A 214 -20.47 -7.88 11.53
C CYS A 214 -21.66 -6.91 11.59
N GLU A 215 -21.47 -5.61 11.82
CA GLU A 215 -22.52 -4.61 11.72
C GLU A 215 -22.48 -3.84 10.39
N ARG A 216 -23.65 -3.46 9.89
CA ARG A 216 -23.77 -2.63 8.69
C ARG A 216 -23.66 -1.16 9.08
N LYS A 217 -22.67 -0.44 8.52
CA LYS A 217 -22.59 1.01 8.65
C LYS A 217 -23.54 1.68 7.67
N ILE A 218 -24.67 2.17 8.20
CA ILE A 218 -25.67 2.88 7.40
C ILE A 218 -25.45 4.39 7.55
N VAL A 219 -25.39 5.11 6.43
CA VAL A 219 -25.23 6.56 6.38
C VAL A 219 -26.43 7.15 5.66
N ALA A 220 -27.09 8.16 6.26
CA ALA A 220 -28.12 8.92 5.57
C ALA A 220 -27.53 9.60 4.34
N THR A 221 -28.24 9.54 3.22
CA THR A 221 -27.74 10.06 1.94
C THR A 221 -28.69 11.12 1.37
N THR A 222 -28.12 12.10 0.68
CA THR A 222 -28.85 13.05 -0.14
C THR A 222 -28.23 13.12 -1.53
N ALA A 223 -29.07 13.33 -2.54
CA ALA A 223 -28.66 13.60 -3.94
C ALA A 223 -28.60 15.11 -4.22
N GLY A 224 -28.40 15.95 -3.22
CA GLY A 224 -28.39 17.41 -3.33
C GLY A 224 -27.44 17.90 -4.44
N ARG A 225 -27.96 18.71 -5.37
CA ARG A 225 -27.20 19.25 -6.52
C ARG A 225 -26.44 20.52 -6.20
N THR A 226 -26.71 21.14 -5.04
CA THR A 226 -25.99 22.33 -4.58
C THR A 226 -24.47 22.05 -4.57
N ARG A 227 -23.74 22.97 -5.18
CA ARG A 227 -22.26 22.91 -5.21
C ARG A 227 -21.68 24.24 -4.77
N ILE A 228 -20.48 24.22 -4.26
CA ILE A 228 -19.65 25.40 -4.01
C ILE A 228 -18.41 25.32 -4.91
N ASN A 229 -18.03 26.45 -5.49
CA ASN A 229 -16.80 26.50 -6.29
C ASN A 229 -15.68 27.11 -5.46
N VAL A 230 -14.55 26.43 -5.41
CA VAL A 230 -13.39 26.87 -4.64
C VAL A 230 -12.16 26.82 -5.55
N ILE A 231 -11.50 27.96 -5.75
CA ILE A 231 -10.16 28.00 -6.30
C ILE A 231 -9.19 27.98 -5.13
N GLY A 232 -8.18 27.12 -5.19
CA GLY A 232 -7.15 27.05 -4.18
C GLY A 232 -5.75 27.14 -4.78
N THR A 233 -4.82 27.62 -3.97
CA THR A 233 -3.39 27.62 -4.30
C THR A 233 -2.61 27.14 -3.08
N LEU A 234 -1.88 26.05 -3.24
CA LEU A 234 -1.12 25.35 -2.21
C LEU A 234 0.38 25.57 -2.40
N ASN A 235 1.06 25.99 -1.35
CA ASN A 235 2.51 25.94 -1.27
C ASN A 235 2.96 24.55 -0.82
N ALA A 236 3.72 23.84 -1.65
CA ALA A 236 4.15 22.47 -1.37
C ALA A 236 5.09 22.34 -0.15
N GLN A 237 5.90 23.37 0.12
CA GLN A 237 6.89 23.34 1.20
C GLN A 237 6.28 23.69 2.55
N THR A 238 5.42 24.72 2.58
CA THR A 238 4.86 25.26 3.83
C THR A 238 3.45 24.74 4.13
N LEU A 239 2.82 24.08 3.17
CA LEU A 239 1.41 23.66 3.16
C LEU A 239 0.43 24.81 3.38
N LYS A 240 0.88 26.07 3.20
CA LYS A 240 0.00 27.22 3.22
C LYS A 240 -0.96 27.13 2.04
N LEU A 241 -2.25 27.14 2.33
CA LEU A 241 -3.32 27.07 1.34
C LEU A 241 -4.09 28.39 1.31
N VAL A 242 -4.19 28.99 0.14
CA VAL A 242 -5.00 30.18 -0.11
C VAL A 242 -6.22 29.77 -0.91
N THR A 243 -7.42 30.02 -0.41
CA THR A 243 -8.67 29.61 -1.07
C THR A 243 -9.58 30.81 -1.32
N THR A 244 -10.26 30.81 -2.47
CA THR A 244 -11.30 31.78 -2.85
C THR A 244 -12.57 31.03 -3.17
N PHE A 245 -13.67 31.44 -2.55
CA PHE A 245 -15.01 30.88 -2.75
C PHE A 245 -15.77 31.73 -3.77
N LEU A 246 -16.34 31.12 -4.79
CA LEU A 246 -16.84 31.79 -5.98
C LEU A 246 -18.15 31.15 -6.45
N ASP A 247 -19.00 31.96 -7.12
CA ASP A 247 -20.21 31.45 -7.76
C ASP A 247 -19.88 30.70 -9.05
N THR A 248 -18.87 31.17 -9.79
CA THR A 248 -18.39 30.56 -11.03
C THR A 248 -16.89 30.57 -11.11
N VAL A 249 -16.31 29.61 -11.86
CA VAL A 249 -14.86 29.55 -12.15
C VAL A 249 -14.65 29.94 -13.62
N ASN A 250 -14.00 31.08 -13.83
CA ASN A 250 -13.64 31.61 -15.14
C ASN A 250 -12.37 32.47 -15.05
N SER A 251 -11.93 33.07 -16.16
CA SER A 251 -10.71 33.91 -16.18
C SER A 251 -10.77 35.12 -15.28
N GLN A 252 -11.94 35.72 -15.08
CA GLN A 252 -12.12 36.87 -14.22
C GLN A 252 -11.99 36.48 -12.74
N THR A 253 -12.69 35.42 -12.33
CA THR A 253 -12.62 34.91 -10.95
C THR A 253 -11.26 34.33 -10.60
N LEU A 254 -10.53 33.80 -11.60
CA LEU A 254 -9.14 33.43 -11.42
C LEU A 254 -8.24 34.65 -11.20
N ALA A 255 -8.48 35.76 -11.89
CA ALA A 255 -7.81 37.03 -11.65
C ALA A 255 -8.05 37.57 -10.23
N GLU A 256 -9.29 37.47 -9.72
CA GLU A 256 -9.60 37.80 -8.33
C GLU A 256 -8.82 36.93 -7.32
N HIS A 257 -8.72 35.66 -7.61
CA HIS A 257 -7.89 34.74 -6.81
C HIS A 257 -6.42 35.17 -6.82
N PHE A 258 -5.84 35.56 -7.96
CA PHE A 258 -4.48 36.07 -8.04
C PHE A 258 -4.28 37.33 -7.20
N VAL A 259 -5.25 38.23 -7.13
CA VAL A 259 -5.20 39.40 -6.22
C VAL A 259 -5.13 38.93 -4.76
N GLN A 260 -5.99 38.01 -4.36
CA GLN A 260 -5.97 37.46 -3.00
C GLN A 260 -4.66 36.72 -2.71
N LEU A 261 -4.15 35.97 -3.68
CA LEU A 261 -2.88 35.27 -3.57
C LEU A 261 -1.72 36.26 -3.34
N ARG A 262 -1.69 37.38 -4.07
CA ARG A 262 -0.68 38.43 -3.89
C ARG A 262 -0.76 39.15 -2.56
N ARG A 263 -1.93 39.24 -1.93
CA ARG A 263 -2.08 39.70 -0.54
C ARG A 263 -1.37 38.74 0.44
N SER A 264 -1.46 37.45 0.18
CA SER A 264 -0.83 36.39 0.99
C SER A 264 0.68 36.24 0.72
N TYR A 265 1.12 36.64 -0.48
CA TYR A 265 2.52 36.61 -0.97
C TYR A 265 2.90 37.98 -1.54
N PRO A 266 3.17 39.01 -0.68
CA PRO A 266 3.48 40.37 -1.10
C PRO A 266 4.74 40.44 -1.98
N ARG A 267 4.74 41.31 -3.00
CA ARG A 267 5.87 41.47 -3.94
C ARG A 267 7.18 41.85 -3.25
N ALA A 268 7.12 42.61 -2.18
CA ALA A 268 8.30 43.00 -1.41
C ALA A 268 9.10 41.80 -0.87
N ARG A 269 8.41 40.68 -0.61
CA ARG A 269 9.04 39.44 -0.12
C ARG A 269 9.11 38.36 -1.17
N PHE A 270 8.17 38.32 -2.10
CA PHE A 270 8.03 37.29 -3.13
C PHE A 270 8.00 37.96 -4.51
N SER A 271 9.16 38.08 -5.14
CA SER A 271 9.30 38.71 -6.47
C SER A 271 8.45 38.02 -7.52
N THR A 272 8.56 36.70 -7.59
CA THR A 272 7.87 35.87 -8.57
C THR A 272 7.11 34.73 -7.87
N LEU A 273 5.89 34.46 -8.34
CA LEU A 273 5.14 33.25 -7.98
C LEU A 273 5.10 32.32 -9.18
N HIS A 274 5.68 31.15 -9.07
CA HIS A 274 5.56 30.08 -10.05
C HIS A 274 4.32 29.26 -9.72
N ILE A 275 3.31 29.30 -10.59
CA ILE A 275 2.06 28.58 -10.38
C ILE A 275 1.97 27.43 -11.36
N ILE A 276 1.89 26.22 -10.81
CA ILE A 276 1.62 24.99 -11.55
C ILE A 276 0.11 24.76 -11.55
N LEU A 277 -0.47 24.63 -12.73
CA LEU A 277 -1.92 24.51 -12.92
C LEU A 277 -2.24 23.65 -14.15
N ASP A 278 -3.47 23.20 -14.25
CA ASP A 278 -3.96 22.46 -15.41
C ASP A 278 -4.09 23.32 -16.68
N GLN A 279 -4.54 22.68 -17.78
CA GLN A 279 -4.79 23.36 -19.05
C GLN A 279 -6.28 23.71 -19.26
N GLY A 280 -7.05 23.91 -18.19
CA GLY A 280 -8.42 24.35 -18.30
C GLY A 280 -8.54 25.64 -19.14
N SER A 281 -9.63 25.81 -19.87
CA SER A 281 -9.81 26.93 -20.82
C SER A 281 -9.59 28.31 -20.17
N TYR A 282 -10.01 28.47 -18.92
CA TYR A 282 -9.80 29.70 -18.16
C TYR A 282 -8.34 29.87 -17.71
N CYS A 283 -7.58 28.79 -17.54
CA CYS A 283 -6.18 28.81 -17.15
C CYS A 283 -5.26 29.25 -18.32
N VAL A 284 -5.58 28.83 -19.54
CA VAL A 284 -4.77 29.13 -20.74
C VAL A 284 -5.19 30.39 -21.47
N SER A 285 -6.24 31.08 -21.02
CA SER A 285 -6.79 32.25 -21.68
C SER A 285 -5.79 33.41 -21.77
N LYS A 286 -5.90 34.21 -22.83
CA LYS A 286 -5.08 35.42 -22.99
C LYS A 286 -5.25 36.40 -21.81
N ALA A 287 -6.49 36.54 -21.30
CA ALA A 287 -6.78 37.40 -20.16
C ALA A 287 -6.01 36.94 -18.90
N THR A 288 -6.04 35.64 -18.60
CA THR A 288 -5.32 35.08 -17.46
C THR A 288 -3.81 35.30 -17.57
N ARG A 289 -3.22 35.08 -18.75
CA ARG A 289 -1.79 35.30 -18.97
C ARG A 289 -1.37 36.75 -18.76
N ILE A 290 -2.17 37.72 -19.25
CA ILE A 290 -1.89 39.14 -19.08
C ILE A 290 -1.95 39.53 -17.60
N VAL A 291 -2.96 39.09 -16.88
CA VAL A 291 -3.12 39.40 -15.44
C VAL A 291 -2.01 38.76 -14.64
N ALA A 292 -1.69 37.50 -14.89
CA ALA A 292 -0.58 36.79 -14.24
C ALA A 292 0.74 37.53 -14.42
N ALA A 293 1.11 37.89 -15.67
CA ALA A 293 2.34 38.61 -15.97
C ALA A 293 2.41 39.95 -15.22
N ARG A 294 1.33 40.75 -15.23
CA ARG A 294 1.27 42.02 -14.48
C ARG A 294 1.45 41.84 -12.97
N MET A 295 1.06 40.71 -12.45
CA MET A 295 1.21 40.37 -11.03
C MET A 295 2.53 39.65 -10.68
N GLY A 296 3.44 39.47 -11.62
CA GLY A 296 4.69 38.73 -11.41
C GLY A 296 4.44 37.26 -11.12
N ILE A 297 3.47 36.68 -11.81
CA ILE A 297 3.11 35.26 -11.74
C ILE A 297 3.55 34.60 -13.03
N LYS A 298 4.38 33.54 -12.92
CA LYS A 298 4.76 32.66 -14.02
C LYS A 298 3.89 31.41 -13.99
N LEU A 299 3.19 31.12 -15.09
CA LEU A 299 2.29 29.98 -15.20
C LEU A 299 3.01 28.79 -15.83
N HIS A 300 2.96 27.63 -15.17
CA HIS A 300 3.50 26.36 -15.62
C HIS A 300 2.36 25.36 -15.79
N HIS A 301 2.05 25.02 -17.03
CA HIS A 301 0.94 24.14 -17.32
C HIS A 301 1.33 22.67 -17.19
N LEU A 302 0.52 21.90 -16.45
CA LEU A 302 0.63 20.45 -16.37
C LEU A 302 0.41 19.81 -17.73
N PRO A 303 1.00 18.64 -18.02
CA PRO A 303 0.62 17.84 -19.16
C PRO A 303 -0.89 17.51 -19.10
N PRO A 304 -1.57 17.38 -20.25
CA PRO A 304 -2.98 17.00 -20.28
C PRO A 304 -3.25 15.70 -19.50
N TYR A 305 -4.39 15.62 -18.84
CA TYR A 305 -4.81 14.42 -18.08
C TYR A 305 -3.83 13.96 -16.99
N SER A 306 -3.17 14.89 -16.29
CA SER A 306 -2.15 14.62 -15.29
C SER A 306 -2.50 15.13 -13.87
N PRO A 307 -3.67 14.78 -13.30
CA PRO A 307 -4.05 15.23 -11.95
C PRO A 307 -3.12 14.69 -10.86
N ASN A 308 -2.47 13.54 -11.10
CA ASN A 308 -1.46 12.97 -10.21
C ASN A 308 -0.25 13.87 -9.98
N LEU A 309 0.02 14.81 -10.88
CA LEU A 309 1.11 15.79 -10.78
C LEU A 309 0.67 17.11 -10.14
N ASN A 310 -0.63 17.30 -9.85
CA ASN A 310 -1.11 18.47 -9.14
C ASN A 310 -1.23 18.19 -7.65
N LEU A 311 -0.31 18.74 -6.86
CA LEU A 311 -0.23 18.47 -5.43
C LEU A 311 -1.47 18.92 -4.64
N ILE A 312 -2.16 19.95 -5.11
CA ILE A 312 -3.36 20.47 -4.43
C ILE A 312 -4.54 19.50 -4.45
N GLU A 313 -4.56 18.55 -5.40
CA GLU A 313 -5.57 17.47 -5.42
C GLU A 313 -5.59 16.66 -4.10
N ARG A 314 -4.44 16.56 -3.45
CA ARG A 314 -4.34 15.93 -2.14
C ARG A 314 -5.05 16.74 -1.05
N ALA A 315 -5.07 18.08 -1.17
CA ALA A 315 -5.83 18.93 -0.26
C ALA A 315 -7.35 18.73 -0.43
N TRP A 316 -7.81 18.58 -1.66
CA TRP A 316 -9.20 18.23 -1.94
C TRP A 316 -9.58 16.86 -1.38
N LYS A 317 -8.69 15.90 -1.46
CA LYS A 317 -8.89 14.57 -0.86
C LYS A 317 -9.01 14.67 0.66
N VAL A 318 -8.13 15.42 1.32
CA VAL A 318 -8.19 15.65 2.77
C VAL A 318 -9.48 16.37 3.16
N MET A 319 -9.91 17.38 2.40
CA MET A 319 -11.19 18.07 2.61
C MET A 319 -12.36 17.07 2.55
N ASN A 320 -12.38 16.20 1.54
CA ASN A 320 -13.43 15.18 1.44
C ASN A 320 -13.42 14.23 2.65
N GLU A 321 -12.27 13.72 3.05
CA GLU A 321 -12.10 12.83 4.21
C GLU A 321 -12.55 13.48 5.52
N GLN A 322 -12.29 14.77 5.70
CA GLN A 322 -12.53 15.48 6.97
C GLN A 322 -13.91 16.13 7.06
N VAL A 323 -14.57 16.39 5.93
CA VAL A 323 -15.82 17.16 5.90
C VAL A 323 -16.96 16.41 5.24
N ARG A 324 -16.71 15.64 4.18
CA ARG A 324 -17.78 15.12 3.31
C ARG A 324 -18.00 13.60 3.40
N ASP A 325 -16.93 12.82 3.62
CA ASP A 325 -17.04 11.36 3.59
C ASP A 325 -17.92 10.86 4.75
N ASN A 326 -19.00 10.17 4.41
CA ASN A 326 -20.02 9.65 5.33
C ASN A 326 -20.78 10.71 6.15
N VAL A 327 -20.82 11.95 5.66
CA VAL A 327 -21.53 13.05 6.32
C VAL A 327 -22.80 13.38 5.53
N TYR A 328 -23.92 13.47 6.25
CA TYR A 328 -25.20 13.99 5.74
C TYR A 328 -25.32 15.48 6.07
N PHE A 329 -25.61 16.29 5.07
CA PHE A 329 -25.87 17.72 5.24
C PHE A 329 -27.35 17.99 5.15
N PRO A 330 -27.98 18.53 6.22
CA PRO A 330 -29.43 18.77 6.24
C PRO A 330 -29.87 19.90 5.28
N ASN A 331 -28.98 20.84 5.01
CA ASN A 331 -29.26 21.97 4.10
C ASN A 331 -27.95 22.56 3.54
N GLU A 332 -28.11 23.43 2.55
CA GLU A 332 -27.02 24.13 1.85
C GLU A 332 -26.17 24.99 2.80
N LYS A 333 -26.79 25.71 3.73
CA LYS A 333 -26.05 26.59 4.65
C LYS A 333 -25.03 25.81 5.48
N VAL A 334 -25.44 24.66 6.03
CA VAL A 334 -24.55 23.79 6.81
C VAL A 334 -23.44 23.24 5.93
N PHE A 335 -23.77 22.79 4.71
CA PHE A 335 -22.75 22.28 3.77
C PHE A 335 -21.71 23.35 3.44
N VAL A 336 -22.15 24.55 3.01
CA VAL A 336 -21.24 25.64 2.62
C VAL A 336 -20.40 26.10 3.80
N SER A 337 -21.02 26.26 4.99
CA SER A 337 -20.27 26.68 6.19
C SER A 337 -19.23 25.66 6.61
N SER A 338 -19.52 24.36 6.51
CA SER A 338 -18.56 23.30 6.85
C SER A 338 -17.34 23.30 5.92
N ILE A 339 -17.54 23.49 4.61
CA ILE A 339 -16.46 23.62 3.64
C ILE A 339 -15.60 24.87 3.93
N LYS A 340 -16.25 26.01 4.16
CA LYS A 340 -15.56 27.27 4.48
C LYS A 340 -14.77 27.17 5.78
N ASP A 341 -15.37 26.61 6.84
CA ASP A 341 -14.71 26.42 8.14
C ASP A 341 -13.46 25.55 8.00
N PHE A 342 -13.55 24.46 7.22
CA PHE A 342 -12.39 23.60 6.99
C PHE A 342 -11.19 24.37 6.44
N PHE A 343 -11.39 25.17 5.38
CA PHE A 343 -10.30 25.88 4.73
C PHE A 343 -9.81 27.10 5.51
N LEU A 344 -10.71 27.82 6.17
CA LEU A 344 -10.38 29.07 6.83
C LEU A 344 -9.86 28.88 8.28
N ASN A 345 -10.33 27.85 9.01
CA ASN A 345 -10.08 27.70 10.43
C ASN A 345 -9.35 26.40 10.80
N ARG A 346 -9.54 25.31 10.04
CA ARG A 346 -9.03 23.97 10.41
C ARG A 346 -7.78 23.57 9.65
N TRP A 347 -7.62 24.03 8.41
CA TRP A 347 -6.52 23.62 7.52
C TRP A 347 -5.14 23.86 8.15
N ASP A 348 -4.86 25.04 8.65
CA ASP A 348 -3.53 25.40 9.17
C ASP A 348 -3.10 24.54 10.36
N LYS A 349 -4.06 24.10 11.17
CA LYS A 349 -3.78 23.17 12.29
C LYS A 349 -3.53 21.76 11.80
N LEU A 350 -4.36 21.30 10.86
CA LEU A 350 -4.32 19.93 10.32
C LEU A 350 -3.09 19.71 9.44
N SER A 351 -2.74 20.67 8.59
CA SER A 351 -1.67 20.57 7.60
C SER A 351 -0.32 20.19 8.21
N LYS A 352 -0.03 20.64 9.43
CA LYS A 352 1.20 20.32 10.16
C LYS A 352 1.41 18.80 10.36
N SER A 353 0.34 18.02 10.48
CA SER A 353 0.38 16.57 10.63
C SER A 353 0.38 15.83 9.28
N LEU A 354 0.25 16.54 8.16
CA LEU A 354 0.07 15.96 6.83
C LEU A 354 1.29 16.06 5.93
N THR A 355 2.44 16.48 6.43
CA THR A 355 3.67 16.74 5.64
C THR A 355 4.05 15.54 4.77
N THR A 356 3.99 14.32 5.29
CA THR A 356 4.29 13.09 4.54
C THR A 356 3.30 12.83 3.41
N ARG A 357 2.04 13.26 3.53
CA ARG A 357 1.02 13.12 2.46
C ARG A 357 1.23 14.10 1.32
N PHE A 358 1.96 15.19 1.57
CA PHE A 358 2.23 16.24 0.59
C PHE A 358 3.67 16.22 0.07
N ALA A 359 4.38 15.11 0.29
CA ALA A 359 5.69 14.92 -0.34
C ALA A 359 5.56 14.95 -1.87
N ASP A 360 6.39 15.73 -2.53
CA ASP A 360 6.37 15.96 -3.99
C ASP A 360 7.12 14.88 -4.80
N ASN A 361 7.06 13.64 -4.33
CA ASN A 361 7.62 12.45 -4.98
C ASN A 361 6.72 11.99 -6.14
N PHE A 362 6.61 12.84 -7.16
CA PHE A 362 5.80 12.54 -8.34
C PHE A 362 6.33 11.35 -9.13
N GLN A 363 5.41 10.57 -9.67
CA GLN A 363 5.68 9.45 -10.57
C GLN A 363 4.78 9.57 -11.81
N ALA A 364 5.37 9.30 -12.97
CA ALA A 364 4.59 9.21 -14.20
C ALA A 364 3.65 7.99 -14.12
N ILE A 365 2.45 8.14 -14.67
CA ILE A 365 1.47 7.05 -14.73
C ILE A 365 2.02 5.92 -15.62
N GLN A 366 2.00 4.70 -15.11
CA GLN A 366 2.24 3.53 -15.95
C GLN A 366 1.04 3.30 -16.86
N LYS A 367 1.26 3.11 -18.16
CA LYS A 367 0.17 2.72 -19.06
C LYS A 367 -0.41 1.39 -18.59
N PRO A 368 -1.74 1.23 -18.55
CA PRO A 368 -2.34 -0.08 -18.33
C PRO A 368 -1.80 -1.06 -19.38
N ALA A 369 -1.39 -2.25 -18.93
CA ALA A 369 -1.03 -3.32 -19.85
C ALA A 369 -2.34 -3.87 -20.47
N PHE A 370 -2.76 -3.33 -21.63
CA PHE A 370 -3.81 -3.87 -22.46
C PHE A 370 -3.22 -4.35 -23.78
#